data_f9f926c1abd9a967c25de0585e8cb5a5
#
_entry.id   f9f926c1abd9a967c25de0585e8cb5a5
#
_cell.length_a   1.000
_cell.length_b   1.000
_cell.length_c   1.000
_cell.angle_alpha   90.00
_cell.angle_beta   90.00
_cell.angle_gamma   90.00
#
_symmetry.space_group_name_H-M   'P 1'
#
loop_
_entity.id
_entity.type
_entity.pdbx_description
1 polymer ?
#
loop_
_entity_poly.entity_id
_entity_poly.type
_entity_poly.pdbx_seq_one_letter_code
_entity_poly.pdbx_strand_id
1 'polypeptide(L)'
;MRKYIYFIALICCALSASTSYAQKKVIKTMMIAGQDGSHYWRGACEAMKQILENSGMFKVDFVFTPDFGGDINTFKPDFAKYNLVVVNYGGEVWPEPVQKAFENYVADGGGVVIIHSSVVPMAGWKAYN
;
A
#
# COMPACT_ATOMS: atom_id res chain seq x y z
N MET A 1 -55.95 -23.38 8.11
CA MET A 1 -54.72 -23.23 8.94
C MET A 1 -53.44 -23.59 8.17
N ARG A 2 -53.34 -24.71 7.46
CA ARG A 2 -52.08 -25.13 6.71
C ARG A 2 -51.62 -24.11 5.66
N LYS A 3 -52.51 -23.42 4.94
CA LYS A 3 -52.17 -22.43 3.90
C LYS A 3 -51.47 -21.16 4.48
N TYR A 4 -51.83 -20.74 5.68
CA TYR A 4 -51.22 -19.57 6.34
C TYR A 4 -49.82 -19.88 6.89
N ILE A 5 -49.55 -21.13 7.25
CA ILE A 5 -48.24 -21.57 7.73
C ILE A 5 -47.19 -21.42 6.62
N TYR A 6 -47.52 -21.83 5.38
CA TYR A 6 -46.64 -21.68 4.24
C TYR A 6 -46.38 -20.21 3.85
N PHE A 7 -47.40 -19.36 4.01
CA PHE A 7 -47.27 -17.95 3.70
C PHE A 7 -46.34 -17.22 4.71
N ILE A 8 -46.44 -17.56 5.99
CA ILE A 8 -45.55 -17.02 7.03
C ILE A 8 -44.14 -17.56 6.85
N ALA A 9 -43.93 -18.81 6.50
CA ALA A 9 -42.60 -19.37 6.21
C ALA A 9 -41.93 -18.68 4.99
N LEU A 10 -42.71 -18.34 3.96
CA LEU A 10 -42.20 -17.64 2.77
C LEU A 10 -41.75 -16.20 3.10
N ILE A 11 -42.51 -15.51 3.97
CA ILE A 11 -42.18 -14.16 4.41
C ILE A 11 -40.94 -14.17 5.32
N CYS A 12 -40.78 -15.16 6.20
CA CYS A 12 -39.57 -15.28 7.02
C CYS A 12 -38.31 -15.58 6.18
N CYS A 13 -38.41 -16.35 5.11
CA CYS A 13 -37.30 -16.60 4.18
C CYS A 13 -36.92 -15.33 3.36
N ALA A 14 -37.90 -14.47 3.04
CA ALA A 14 -37.64 -13.22 2.32
C ALA A 14 -36.97 -12.15 3.21
N LEU A 15 -37.20 -12.17 4.53
CA LEU A 15 -36.60 -11.24 5.49
C LEU A 15 -35.16 -11.64 5.89
N SER A 16 -34.72 -12.85 5.63
CA SER A 16 -33.35 -13.31 5.85
C SER A 16 -32.40 -13.03 4.66
N ALA A 17 -32.81 -12.21 3.68
CA ALA A 17 -31.89 -11.61 2.73
C ALA A 17 -30.95 -10.67 3.52
N SER A 18 -30.00 -11.29 4.21
CA SER A 18 -28.91 -10.61 4.90
C SER A 18 -28.26 -9.70 3.89
N THR A 19 -28.38 -8.40 4.08
CA THR A 19 -27.52 -7.44 3.41
C THR A 19 -26.08 -7.81 3.80
N SER A 20 -25.46 -8.65 3.00
CA SER A 20 -24.01 -8.91 3.11
C SER A 20 -23.32 -7.61 2.76
N TYR A 21 -23.13 -6.75 3.77
CA TYR A 21 -22.19 -5.65 3.63
C TYR A 21 -20.83 -6.30 3.45
N ALA A 22 -20.36 -6.33 2.21
CA ALA A 22 -18.99 -6.74 1.94
C ALA A 22 -18.09 -5.85 2.80
N GLN A 23 -17.46 -6.45 3.80
CA GLN A 23 -16.54 -5.74 4.67
C GLN A 23 -15.46 -5.15 3.79
N LYS A 24 -15.39 -3.82 3.70
CA LYS A 24 -14.46 -3.11 2.82
C LYS A 24 -13.04 -3.49 3.28
N LYS A 25 -12.37 -4.33 2.49
CA LYS A 25 -11.01 -4.80 2.82
C LYS A 25 -10.08 -3.58 2.80
N VAL A 26 -9.51 -3.26 3.96
CA VAL A 26 -8.54 -2.16 4.07
C VAL A 26 -7.24 -2.55 3.36
N ILE A 27 -6.75 -1.68 2.50
CA ILE A 27 -5.50 -1.84 1.75
C ILE A 27 -4.35 -1.42 2.68
N LYS A 28 -3.55 -2.40 3.09
CA LYS A 28 -2.33 -2.12 3.85
C LYS A 28 -1.29 -1.51 2.91
N THR A 29 -0.86 -0.32 3.24
CA THR A 29 0.03 0.48 2.39
C THR A 29 1.34 0.77 3.11
N MET A 30 2.47 0.42 2.48
CA MET A 30 3.79 0.89 2.87
C MET A 30 4.08 2.20 2.13
N MET A 31 4.47 3.24 2.83
CA MET A 31 5.01 4.46 2.22
C MET A 31 6.49 4.55 2.48
N ILE A 32 7.30 4.30 1.46
CA ILE A 32 8.75 4.44 1.51
C ILE A 32 9.08 5.91 1.27
N ALA A 33 9.83 6.49 2.19
CA ALA A 33 10.19 7.90 2.17
C ALA A 33 11.62 8.14 2.63
N GLY A 34 12.24 9.18 2.10
CA GLY A 34 13.55 9.63 2.55
C GLY A 34 14.39 10.25 1.44
N GLN A 35 15.49 10.85 1.85
CA GLN A 35 16.60 11.32 1.03
C GLN A 35 16.25 12.16 -0.21
N ASP A 36 15.11 12.87 -0.24
CA ASP A 36 14.85 13.84 -1.31
C ASP A 36 15.38 15.22 -0.90
N GLY A 37 16.50 15.60 -1.47
CA GLY A 37 17.16 16.90 -1.18
C GLY A 37 16.50 18.10 -1.84
N SER A 38 15.61 17.89 -2.81
CA SER A 38 15.01 18.95 -3.62
C SER A 38 13.57 19.28 -3.25
N HIS A 39 12.90 18.41 -2.46
CA HIS A 39 11.49 18.52 -2.13
C HIS A 39 11.25 18.40 -0.62
N TYR A 40 10.19 19.06 -0.13
CA TYR A 40 9.72 18.88 1.24
C TYR A 40 8.97 17.53 1.37
N TRP A 41 9.72 16.43 1.18
CA TRP A 41 9.16 15.08 1.14
C TRP A 41 8.44 14.65 2.43
N ARG A 42 8.90 15.12 3.62
CA ARG A 42 8.26 14.79 4.90
C ARG A 42 6.82 15.28 4.94
N GLY A 43 6.57 16.55 4.61
CA GLY A 43 5.22 17.09 4.58
C GLY A 43 4.36 16.50 3.47
N ALA A 44 4.95 16.20 2.32
CA ALA A 44 4.25 15.52 1.23
C ALA A 44 3.79 14.11 1.65
N CYS A 45 4.65 13.34 2.33
CA CYS A 45 4.30 12.01 2.84
C CYS A 45 3.17 12.08 3.88
N GLU A 46 3.23 13.01 4.82
CA GLU A 46 2.17 13.20 5.81
C GLU A 46 0.83 13.58 5.16
N ALA A 47 0.83 14.49 4.20
CA ALA A 47 -0.36 14.87 3.46
C ALA A 47 -0.94 13.68 2.68
N MET A 48 -0.12 12.90 1.98
CA MET A 48 -0.55 11.72 1.26
C MET A 48 -1.13 10.66 2.20
N LYS A 49 -0.49 10.43 3.35
CA LYS A 49 -1.01 9.51 4.37
C LYS A 49 -2.41 9.95 4.82
N GLN A 50 -2.59 11.23 5.16
CA GLN A 50 -3.89 11.76 5.58
C GLN A 50 -4.96 11.58 4.49
N ILE A 51 -4.64 11.91 3.24
CA ILE A 51 -5.57 11.75 2.10
C ILE A 51 -5.98 10.29 1.93
N LEU A 52 -5.03 9.36 1.97
CA LEU A 52 -5.29 7.94 1.81
C LEU A 52 -6.14 7.39 2.95
N GLU A 53 -5.78 7.67 4.21
CA GLU A 53 -6.47 7.16 5.38
C GLU A 53 -7.87 7.79 5.55
N ASN A 54 -8.05 9.07 5.24
CA ASN A 54 -9.37 9.74 5.27
C ASN A 54 -10.37 9.13 4.28
N SER A 55 -9.91 8.45 3.23
CA SER A 55 -10.78 7.69 2.32
C SER A 55 -11.44 6.47 2.99
N GLY A 56 -10.92 6.03 4.14
CA GLY A 56 -11.33 4.80 4.83
C GLY A 56 -10.97 3.52 4.06
N MET A 57 -10.19 3.62 2.97
CA MET A 57 -9.77 2.47 2.15
C MET A 57 -8.37 1.98 2.47
N PHE A 58 -7.52 2.83 3.03
CA PHE A 58 -6.10 2.54 3.22
C PHE A 58 -5.71 2.64 4.69
N LYS A 59 -4.71 1.87 5.06
CA LYS A 59 -3.92 2.05 6.29
C LYS A 59 -2.47 2.19 5.88
N VAL A 60 -1.82 3.30 6.26
CA VAL A 60 -0.49 3.68 5.77
C VAL A 60 0.53 3.61 6.90
N ASP A 61 1.55 2.78 6.69
CA ASP A 61 2.74 2.72 7.54
C ASP A 61 3.92 3.35 6.82
N PHE A 62 4.67 4.22 7.50
CA PHE A 62 5.91 4.76 6.96
C PHE A 62 7.06 3.78 7.14
N VAL A 63 7.87 3.66 6.10
CA VAL A 63 9.16 2.98 6.14
C VAL A 63 10.22 3.95 5.60
N PHE A 64 11.09 4.40 6.48
CA PHE A 64 12.12 5.37 6.14
C PHE A 64 13.40 4.69 5.72
N THR A 65 14.05 5.24 4.69
CA THR A 65 15.46 4.93 4.41
C THR A 65 16.35 5.67 5.41
N PRO A 66 17.62 5.25 5.59
CA PRO A 66 18.61 6.09 6.27
C PRO A 66 18.68 7.49 5.67
N ASP A 67 19.04 8.47 6.48
CA ASP A 67 19.34 9.83 5.99
C ASP A 67 20.56 9.82 5.08
N PHE A 68 20.80 10.92 4.34
CA PHE A 68 21.98 11.08 3.50
C PHE A 68 23.28 10.84 4.27
N GLY A 69 24.14 9.98 3.71
CA GLY A 69 25.39 9.53 4.34
C GLY A 69 25.24 8.40 5.36
N GLY A 70 24.02 7.95 5.63
CA GLY A 70 23.77 6.73 6.41
C GLY A 70 23.99 5.46 5.56
N ASP A 71 24.12 4.32 6.22
CA ASP A 71 24.31 3.04 5.54
C ASP A 71 23.00 2.55 4.92
N ILE A 72 22.84 2.70 3.60
CA ILE A 72 21.66 2.24 2.86
C ILE A 72 21.45 0.72 2.95
N ASN A 73 22.46 -0.07 3.29
CA ASN A 73 22.32 -1.52 3.46
C ASN A 73 21.50 -1.89 4.71
N THR A 74 21.23 -0.94 5.60
CA THR A 74 20.33 -1.13 6.74
C THR A 74 18.85 -1.05 6.35
N PHE A 75 18.53 -0.53 5.17
CA PHE A 75 17.18 -0.47 4.64
C PHE A 75 16.72 -1.87 4.19
N LYS A 76 15.79 -2.45 4.96
CA LYS A 76 15.29 -3.83 4.75
C LYS A 76 13.77 -3.88 4.90
N PRO A 77 13.01 -3.32 3.96
CA PRO A 77 11.56 -3.32 4.02
C PRO A 77 10.99 -4.74 3.83
N ASP A 78 9.92 -5.05 4.55
CA ASP A 78 9.17 -6.30 4.38
C ASP A 78 7.94 -6.04 3.50
N PHE A 79 8.12 -6.11 2.19
CA PHE A 79 7.07 -5.83 1.21
C PHE A 79 5.88 -6.78 1.32
N ALA A 80 6.11 -8.04 1.72
CA ALA A 80 5.08 -9.08 1.77
C ALA A 80 3.92 -8.77 2.74
N LYS A 81 4.14 -7.85 3.68
CA LYS A 81 3.11 -7.41 4.63
C LYS A 81 2.08 -6.44 4.05
N TYR A 82 2.30 -5.93 2.82
CA TYR A 82 1.54 -4.82 2.25
C TYR A 82 0.90 -5.19 0.92
N ASN A 83 -0.24 -4.55 0.64
CA ASN A 83 -0.95 -4.68 -0.62
C ASN A 83 -0.52 -3.61 -1.63
N LEU A 84 -0.03 -2.48 -1.13
CA LEU A 84 0.40 -1.33 -1.91
C LEU A 84 1.71 -0.78 -1.34
N VAL A 85 2.65 -0.48 -2.21
CA VAL A 85 3.87 0.27 -1.90
C VAL A 85 3.82 1.61 -2.62
N VAL A 86 3.91 2.70 -1.87
CA VAL A 86 4.04 4.07 -2.39
C VAL A 86 5.49 4.49 -2.16
N VAL A 87 6.18 4.85 -3.23
CA VAL A 87 7.59 5.29 -3.18
C VAL A 87 7.66 6.81 -3.35
N ASN A 88 8.07 7.51 -2.31
CA ASN A 88 8.40 8.93 -2.33
C ASN A 88 9.82 9.12 -1.80
N TYR A 89 10.80 8.81 -2.65
CA TYR A 89 12.20 8.65 -2.30
C TYR A 89 13.10 9.24 -3.39
N GLY A 90 14.09 9.98 -3.03
CA GLY A 90 15.00 10.68 -3.96
C GLY A 90 16.48 10.50 -3.64
N GLY A 91 16.88 9.37 -3.08
CA GLY A 91 18.23 9.11 -2.60
C GLY A 91 19.01 8.06 -3.40
N GLU A 92 19.88 7.36 -2.70
CA GLU A 92 20.75 6.33 -3.25
C GLU A 92 19.96 5.14 -3.80
N VAL A 93 20.51 4.44 -4.80
CA VAL A 93 19.92 3.20 -5.33
C VAL A 93 19.87 2.15 -4.21
N TRP A 94 18.74 1.48 -4.08
CA TRP A 94 18.56 0.45 -3.06
C TRP A 94 19.52 -0.74 -3.26
N PRO A 95 19.93 -1.40 -2.17
CA PRO A 95 20.76 -2.60 -2.26
C PRO A 95 20.11 -3.69 -3.10
N GLU A 96 20.91 -4.46 -3.84
CA GLU A 96 20.43 -5.52 -4.74
C GLU A 96 19.44 -6.50 -4.09
N PRO A 97 19.63 -6.96 -2.83
CA PRO A 97 18.63 -7.81 -2.16
C PRO A 97 17.27 -7.13 -1.99
N VAL A 98 17.24 -5.81 -1.77
CA VAL A 98 16.00 -5.03 -1.66
C VAL A 98 15.33 -4.86 -3.02
N GLN A 99 16.12 -4.58 -4.06
CA GLN A 99 15.65 -4.54 -5.45
C GLN A 99 14.96 -5.84 -5.82
N LYS A 100 15.61 -6.98 -5.54
CA LYS A 100 15.07 -8.30 -5.84
C LYS A 100 13.78 -8.62 -5.05
N ALA A 101 13.75 -8.23 -3.78
CA ALA A 101 12.54 -8.40 -2.97
C ALA A 101 11.36 -7.58 -3.51
N PHE A 102 11.63 -6.35 -3.99
CA PHE A 102 10.63 -5.50 -4.62
C PHE A 102 10.14 -6.05 -5.96
N GLU A 103 11.05 -6.54 -6.82
CA GLU A 103 10.69 -7.21 -8.08
C GLU A 103 9.77 -8.42 -7.85
N ASN A 104 10.10 -9.26 -6.87
CA ASN A 104 9.27 -10.40 -6.51
C ASN A 104 7.89 -9.96 -6.01
N TYR A 105 7.84 -8.93 -5.16
CA TYR A 105 6.58 -8.35 -4.68
C TYR A 105 5.67 -7.90 -5.83
N VAL A 106 6.23 -7.23 -6.84
CA VAL A 106 5.48 -6.80 -8.03
C VAL A 106 5.04 -7.99 -8.87
N ALA A 107 5.94 -8.96 -9.09
CA ALA A 107 5.64 -10.19 -9.85
C ALA A 107 4.52 -11.01 -9.20
N ASP A 108 4.42 -10.99 -7.88
CA ASP A 108 3.36 -11.65 -7.09
C ASP A 108 2.05 -10.83 -7.03
N GLY A 109 1.96 -9.72 -7.76
CA GLY A 109 0.75 -8.90 -7.88
C GLY A 109 0.63 -7.78 -6.86
N GLY A 110 1.71 -7.41 -6.19
CA GLY A 110 1.76 -6.24 -5.31
C GLY A 110 1.56 -4.93 -6.07
N GLY A 111 0.75 -4.03 -5.52
CA GLY A 111 0.49 -2.71 -6.11
C GLY A 111 1.64 -1.73 -5.85
N VAL A 112 1.97 -0.89 -6.84
CA VAL A 112 3.04 0.12 -6.71
C VAL A 112 2.59 1.47 -7.24
N VAL A 113 2.92 2.53 -6.51
CA VAL A 113 2.81 3.92 -6.95
C VAL A 113 4.15 4.61 -6.74
N ILE A 114 4.69 5.19 -7.81
CA ILE A 114 5.96 5.93 -7.80
C ILE A 114 5.65 7.42 -7.88
N ILE A 115 6.18 8.18 -6.94
CA ILE A 115 5.91 9.63 -6.86
C ILE A 115 7.09 10.39 -7.47
N HIS A 116 6.82 11.08 -8.59
CA HIS A 116 7.67 12.10 -9.23
C HIS A 116 9.17 11.72 -9.28
N SER A 117 9.99 12.38 -8.46
CA SER A 117 11.45 12.24 -8.42
C SER A 117 11.94 10.84 -8.00
N SER A 118 11.06 9.99 -7.50
CA SER A 118 11.44 8.64 -7.07
C SER A 118 11.96 7.75 -8.20
N VAL A 119 11.70 8.09 -9.45
CA VAL A 119 12.25 7.39 -10.62
C VAL A 119 13.76 7.63 -10.77
N VAL A 120 14.26 8.83 -10.44
CA VAL A 120 15.65 9.23 -10.69
C VAL A 120 16.68 8.39 -9.95
N PRO A 121 16.56 8.13 -8.64
CA PRO A 121 17.54 7.32 -7.90
C PRO A 121 17.60 5.87 -8.35
N MET A 122 16.62 5.41 -9.09
CA MET A 122 16.51 4.03 -9.56
C MET A 122 17.01 3.85 -11.01
N ALA A 123 17.62 4.88 -11.60
CA ALA A 123 17.98 4.93 -13.02
C ALA A 123 18.94 3.79 -13.49
N GLY A 124 19.70 3.18 -12.60
CA GLY A 124 20.53 2.01 -12.90
C GLY A 124 19.83 0.67 -12.78
N TRP A 125 18.62 0.63 -12.27
CA TRP A 125 17.87 -0.60 -11.99
C TRP A 125 16.90 -0.91 -13.13
N LYS A 126 17.31 -1.82 -14.04
CA LYS A 126 16.58 -2.09 -15.29
C LYS A 126 15.13 -2.55 -15.11
N ALA A 127 14.84 -3.31 -14.05
CA ALA A 127 13.49 -3.80 -13.81
C ALA A 127 12.54 -2.71 -13.25
N TYR A 128 13.13 -1.61 -12.73
CA TYR A 128 12.38 -0.48 -12.22
C TYR A 128 12.02 0.54 -13.32
N ASN A 129 12.87 0.66 -14.33
CA ASN A 129 12.73 1.58 -15.47
C ASN A 129 12.08 0.88 -16.66
#